data_300c72f9802d4ca4f919e5223095c26f
#
_entry.id   300c72f9802d4ca4f919e5223095c26f
#
_cell.length_a   1.000
_cell.length_b   1.000
_cell.length_c   1.000
_cell.angle_alpha   90.00
_cell.angle_beta   90.00
_cell.angle_gamma   90.00
#
_symmetry.space_group_name_H-M   'P 1'
#
loop_
_entity.id
_entity.type
_entity.pdbx_description
1 polymer ?
#
loop_
_entity_poly.entity_id
_entity_poly.type
_entity_poly.pdbx_seq_one_letter_code
_entity_poly.pdbx_strand_id
1 'polypeptide(L)'
;MSIHPYPNQSKAIDKILDYLYGFDGNPVLEAPTGAGKSVIQAGLCKKILSQWPDKTILCLTHVQELIQQNFEAMISVGVQLEPNIYSAGLKIKEVGQLTMASIQSIYRNLDKLPYPDIIIVDEAHMIPPKGEGMYRTLLQEFPDARLVGLTATPYRLKGGLLTNGDMFDHIIDASITNMTMMELIEEGKLSPLVTAATSDHLDLSDLVQHSSSDYTEKSLSEMVEKNLEQTLAAVHNMIGLMADRKKVLIFATNIAHANFIADEIGDDARVVDGKTASKNRSSILAEFKASQFKYLVNVGCFTTGFDQKDIDGIVFMRPTASAGLYVQMCGRGMRVAEGKNDCLVLDYVGNIETHGPVTHVEPPPPPREGGNRENAPSVKECPNCHALLWLAATVCDDCGYIFPKQYKVKATAGSAQIMGKVELREHQVTSFKAVVHRKQNTPDMIKITWKSGLLPICDQYLCINHQGYARQKAVEWFCRWTGRLPSGDIHLDCETINNMPEPPVLLRVDHGGKYPEIRNWI
;
A
#
# COMPACT_ATOMS: atom_id res chain seq x y z
N MET A 1 27.34 -10.20 2.87
CA MET A 1 26.52 -11.25 3.51
C MET A 1 25.41 -11.64 2.55
N SER A 2 25.19 -12.94 2.32
CA SER A 2 24.06 -13.39 1.48
C SER A 2 22.75 -13.21 2.24
N ILE A 3 21.79 -12.55 1.60
CA ILE A 3 20.43 -12.39 2.13
C ILE A 3 19.58 -13.55 1.60
N HIS A 4 18.86 -14.21 2.48
CA HIS A 4 17.85 -15.19 2.10
C HIS A 4 16.45 -14.56 2.27
N PRO A 5 15.55 -14.72 1.29
CA PRO A 5 14.16 -14.28 1.45
C PRO A 5 13.52 -14.91 2.70
N TYR A 6 12.76 -14.12 3.43
CA TYR A 6 11.94 -14.64 4.52
C TYR A 6 10.88 -15.62 4.02
N PRO A 7 10.30 -16.47 4.88
CA PRO A 7 9.31 -17.48 4.46
C PRO A 7 8.12 -16.87 3.68
N ASN A 8 7.61 -15.73 4.11
CA ASN A 8 6.54 -15.01 3.44
C ASN A 8 6.97 -14.42 2.07
N GLN A 9 8.20 -13.91 1.96
CA GLN A 9 8.76 -13.46 0.69
C GLN A 9 8.97 -14.65 -0.27
N SER A 10 9.45 -15.79 0.22
CA SER A 10 9.56 -17.03 -0.56
C SER A 10 8.20 -17.51 -1.05
N LYS A 11 7.18 -17.48 -0.18
CA LYS A 11 5.80 -17.82 -0.52
C LYS A 11 5.24 -16.87 -1.60
N ALA A 12 5.55 -15.57 -1.54
CA ALA A 12 5.17 -14.61 -2.57
C ALA A 12 5.80 -14.93 -3.93
N ILE A 13 7.11 -15.26 -3.94
CA ILE A 13 7.82 -15.67 -5.15
C ILE A 13 7.18 -16.93 -5.73
N ASP A 14 6.86 -17.93 -4.89
CA ASP A 14 6.23 -19.16 -5.33
C ASP A 14 4.84 -18.90 -5.93
N LYS A 15 4.04 -18.04 -5.31
CA LYS A 15 2.73 -17.67 -5.84
C LYS A 15 2.78 -16.94 -7.19
N ILE A 16 3.78 -16.08 -7.41
CA ILE A 16 4.01 -15.47 -8.72
C ILE A 16 4.34 -16.56 -9.75
N LEU A 17 5.24 -17.47 -9.43
CA LEU A 17 5.64 -18.56 -10.33
C LEU A 17 4.48 -19.52 -10.59
N ASP A 18 3.74 -19.95 -9.57
CA ASP A 18 2.55 -20.80 -9.71
C ASP A 18 1.55 -20.18 -10.69
N TYR A 19 1.35 -18.85 -10.61
CA TYR A 19 0.47 -18.14 -11.53
C TYR A 19 1.04 -18.13 -12.97
N LEU A 20 2.32 -17.80 -13.13
CA LEU A 20 2.98 -17.76 -14.43
C LEU A 20 3.00 -19.14 -15.12
N TYR A 21 3.02 -20.23 -14.35
CA TYR A 21 2.93 -21.60 -14.87
C TYR A 21 1.52 -22.04 -15.26
N GLY A 22 0.55 -21.66 -14.44
CA GLY A 22 -0.81 -22.17 -14.58
C GLY A 22 -1.71 -21.33 -15.49
N PHE A 23 -1.31 -20.09 -15.81
CA PHE A 23 -2.16 -19.13 -16.52
C PHE A 23 -1.35 -18.27 -17.49
N ASP A 24 -2.00 -17.81 -18.56
CA ASP A 24 -1.39 -16.93 -19.56
C ASP A 24 -1.45 -15.44 -19.20
N GLY A 25 -2.12 -15.07 -18.12
CA GLY A 25 -2.28 -13.68 -17.67
C GLY A 25 -1.05 -13.10 -16.95
N ASN A 26 -1.15 -11.84 -16.56
CA ASN A 26 -0.10 -11.07 -15.91
C ASN A 26 -0.47 -10.82 -14.43
N PRO A 27 0.27 -11.37 -13.45
CA PRO A 27 0.00 -11.16 -12.03
C PRO A 27 0.57 -9.85 -11.52
N VAL A 28 -0.08 -9.28 -10.51
CA VAL A 28 0.48 -8.22 -9.67
C VAL A 28 0.50 -8.68 -8.21
N LEU A 29 1.66 -8.61 -7.57
CA LEU A 29 1.82 -8.89 -6.15
C LEU A 29 1.53 -7.65 -5.33
N GLU A 30 0.61 -7.78 -4.39
CA GLU A 30 0.45 -6.82 -3.31
C GLU A 30 1.47 -7.11 -2.20
N ALA A 31 2.38 -6.16 -2.00
CA ALA A 31 3.39 -6.23 -0.94
C ALA A 31 3.55 -4.85 -0.30
N PRO A 32 3.25 -4.69 0.99
CA PRO A 32 3.32 -3.42 1.70
C PRO A 32 4.67 -2.72 1.56
N THR A 33 4.69 -1.40 1.78
CA THR A 33 5.93 -0.66 1.89
C THR A 33 6.75 -1.21 3.07
N GLY A 34 8.01 -1.54 2.83
CA GLY A 34 8.86 -2.17 3.85
C GLY A 34 8.84 -3.71 3.86
N ALA A 35 7.93 -4.37 3.13
CA ALA A 35 7.89 -5.84 3.02
C ALA A 35 9.09 -6.46 2.28
N GLY A 36 9.99 -5.63 1.71
CA GLY A 36 11.17 -6.09 1.00
C GLY A 36 10.93 -6.47 -0.45
N LYS A 37 10.14 -5.68 -1.19
CA LYS A 37 9.87 -5.88 -2.63
C LYS A 37 11.15 -6.12 -3.45
N SER A 38 12.24 -5.42 -3.13
CA SER A 38 13.54 -5.61 -3.80
C SER A 38 14.10 -7.03 -3.60
N VAL A 39 13.92 -7.62 -2.41
CA VAL A 39 14.35 -9.00 -2.10
C VAL A 39 13.45 -10.00 -2.82
N ILE A 40 12.14 -9.74 -2.89
CA ILE A 40 11.18 -10.56 -3.64
C ILE A 40 11.53 -10.54 -5.13
N GLN A 41 11.79 -9.37 -5.71
CA GLN A 41 12.21 -9.21 -7.10
C GLN A 41 13.49 -9.98 -7.38
N ALA A 42 14.50 -9.84 -6.53
CA ALA A 42 15.77 -10.54 -6.66
C ALA A 42 15.61 -12.06 -6.55
N GLY A 43 14.81 -12.53 -5.57
CA GLY A 43 14.49 -13.94 -5.39
C GLY A 43 13.73 -14.53 -6.57
N LEU A 44 12.80 -13.76 -7.14
CA LEU A 44 12.07 -14.17 -8.35
C LEU A 44 13.01 -14.31 -9.55
N CYS A 45 13.87 -13.31 -9.81
CA CYS A 45 14.88 -13.38 -10.87
C CYS A 45 15.82 -14.58 -10.69
N LYS A 46 16.32 -14.78 -9.46
CA LYS A 46 17.19 -15.93 -9.13
C LYS A 46 16.51 -17.25 -9.45
N LYS A 47 15.24 -17.40 -9.05
CA LYS A 47 14.50 -18.65 -9.22
C LYS A 47 14.18 -18.92 -10.70
N ILE A 48 13.79 -17.87 -11.45
CA ILE A 48 13.57 -17.96 -12.89
C ILE A 48 14.85 -18.38 -13.60
N LEU A 49 15.96 -17.67 -13.40
CA LEU A 49 17.22 -17.95 -14.09
C LEU A 49 17.84 -19.30 -13.68
N SER A 50 17.58 -19.79 -12.47
CA SER A 50 18.04 -21.12 -12.06
C SER A 50 17.26 -22.25 -12.74
N GLN A 51 16.00 -22.05 -13.07
CA GLN A 51 15.13 -23.03 -13.72
C GLN A 51 15.19 -22.93 -15.26
N TRP A 52 15.36 -21.71 -15.77
CA TRP A 52 15.47 -21.38 -17.19
C TRP A 52 16.62 -20.42 -17.42
N PRO A 53 17.83 -20.94 -17.58
CA PRO A 53 19.04 -20.12 -17.73
C PRO A 53 19.05 -19.22 -18.97
N ASP A 54 18.26 -19.54 -19.99
CA ASP A 54 18.21 -18.81 -21.26
C ASP A 54 17.19 -17.66 -21.25
N LYS A 55 16.36 -17.53 -20.20
CA LYS A 55 15.34 -16.51 -20.13
C LYS A 55 15.91 -15.11 -19.89
N THR A 56 15.34 -14.14 -20.60
CA THR A 56 15.71 -12.72 -20.49
C THR A 56 14.71 -11.99 -19.60
N ILE A 57 15.23 -11.23 -18.65
CA ILE A 57 14.42 -10.51 -17.65
C ILE A 57 14.72 -9.01 -17.71
N LEU A 58 13.66 -8.21 -17.82
CA LEU A 58 13.72 -6.75 -17.73
C LEU A 58 13.03 -6.29 -16.44
N CYS A 59 13.80 -5.68 -15.53
CA CYS A 59 13.29 -5.07 -14.29
C CYS A 59 13.14 -3.56 -14.49
N LEU A 60 11.94 -3.05 -14.33
CA LEU A 60 11.60 -1.64 -14.55
C LEU A 60 11.22 -0.93 -13.25
N THR A 61 11.68 0.29 -13.10
CA THR A 61 11.28 1.20 -12.03
C THR A 61 11.12 2.63 -12.54
N HIS A 62 10.34 3.44 -11.81
CA HIS A 62 10.19 4.87 -12.08
C HIS A 62 11.29 5.72 -11.46
N VAL A 63 11.94 5.24 -10.41
CA VAL A 63 12.81 6.04 -9.53
C VAL A 63 14.24 5.50 -9.60
N GLN A 64 15.17 6.41 -9.86
CA GLN A 64 16.59 6.07 -10.01
C GLN A 64 17.19 5.41 -8.76
N GLU A 65 16.83 5.89 -7.57
CA GLU A 65 17.30 5.37 -6.29
C GLU A 65 16.87 3.90 -6.07
N LEU A 66 15.72 3.50 -6.62
CA LEU A 66 15.27 2.12 -6.57
C LEU A 66 16.11 1.18 -7.46
N ILE A 67 16.70 1.67 -8.54
CA ILE A 67 17.60 0.85 -9.39
C ILE A 67 18.80 0.39 -8.56
N GLN A 68 19.43 1.32 -7.85
CA GLN A 68 20.58 1.01 -6.99
C GLN A 68 20.20 0.01 -5.90
N GLN A 69 19.10 0.26 -5.19
CA GLN A 69 18.60 -0.61 -4.13
C GLN A 69 18.26 -2.02 -4.64
N ASN A 70 17.60 -2.11 -5.79
CA ASN A 70 17.25 -3.38 -6.40
C ASN A 70 18.50 -4.12 -6.91
N PHE A 71 19.48 -3.41 -7.46
CA PHE A 71 20.79 -3.98 -7.84
C PHE A 71 21.50 -4.60 -6.63
N GLU A 72 21.60 -3.85 -5.54
CA GLU A 72 22.21 -4.35 -4.29
C GLU A 72 21.47 -5.58 -3.74
N ALA A 73 20.14 -5.62 -3.88
CA ALA A 73 19.33 -6.79 -3.51
C ALA A 73 19.65 -8.00 -4.39
N MET A 74 19.82 -7.83 -5.72
CA MET A 74 20.21 -8.92 -6.63
C MET A 74 21.55 -9.56 -6.22
N ILE A 75 22.55 -8.72 -5.95
CA ILE A 75 23.87 -9.19 -5.48
C ILE A 75 23.74 -9.88 -4.12
N SER A 76 23.00 -9.28 -3.18
CA SER A 76 22.85 -9.80 -1.81
C SER A 76 22.10 -11.13 -1.75
N VAL A 77 21.08 -11.32 -2.60
CA VAL A 77 20.33 -12.58 -2.72
C VAL A 77 21.16 -13.65 -3.46
N GLY A 78 22.19 -13.23 -4.18
CA GLY A 78 23.08 -14.12 -4.94
C GLY A 78 22.43 -14.60 -6.24
N VAL A 79 21.91 -13.67 -7.03
CA VAL A 79 21.57 -13.95 -8.42
C VAL A 79 22.85 -14.28 -9.17
N GLN A 80 22.90 -15.40 -9.88
CA GLN A 80 24.14 -15.90 -10.51
C GLN A 80 24.61 -15.03 -11.68
N LEU A 81 23.68 -14.31 -12.31
CA LEU A 81 23.95 -13.40 -13.40
C LEU A 81 24.06 -11.98 -12.86
N GLU A 82 25.16 -11.27 -13.16
CA GLU A 82 25.32 -9.87 -12.79
C GLU A 82 24.33 -9.00 -13.59
N PRO A 83 23.49 -8.21 -12.92
CA PRO A 83 22.52 -7.38 -13.62
C PRO A 83 23.17 -6.25 -14.39
N ASN A 84 22.72 -6.00 -15.62
CA ASN A 84 23.07 -4.79 -16.37
C ASN A 84 22.18 -3.61 -15.94
N ILE A 85 22.70 -2.41 -15.99
CA ILE A 85 21.96 -1.19 -15.62
C ILE A 85 21.76 -0.30 -16.84
N TYR A 86 20.50 0.14 -17.09
CA TYR A 86 20.17 1.14 -18.08
C TYR A 86 19.47 2.34 -17.44
N SER A 87 20.24 3.36 -17.08
CA SER A 87 19.75 4.56 -16.41
C SER A 87 20.54 5.81 -16.82
N ALA A 88 19.85 6.79 -17.38
CA ALA A 88 20.45 8.07 -17.73
C ALA A 88 20.93 8.83 -16.48
N GLY A 89 20.20 8.72 -15.38
CA GLY A 89 20.56 9.37 -14.12
C GLY A 89 21.83 8.79 -13.47
N LEU A 90 22.05 7.47 -13.59
CA LEU A 90 23.27 6.80 -13.15
C LEU A 90 24.38 6.88 -14.19
N LYS A 91 24.11 7.40 -15.39
CA LYS A 91 25.06 7.47 -16.53
C LYS A 91 25.57 6.09 -16.98
N ILE A 92 24.80 5.04 -16.74
CA ILE A 92 25.08 3.67 -17.17
C ILE A 92 24.05 3.30 -18.23
N LYS A 93 24.48 2.69 -19.33
CA LYS A 93 23.62 2.30 -20.47
C LYS A 93 24.02 0.90 -20.96
N GLU A 94 23.96 -0.07 -20.08
CA GLU A 94 24.25 -1.46 -20.36
C GLU A 94 22.98 -2.28 -20.40
N VAL A 95 22.88 -3.19 -21.34
CA VAL A 95 21.76 -4.12 -21.51
C VAL A 95 22.28 -5.55 -21.63
N GLY A 96 21.50 -6.51 -21.18
CA GLY A 96 21.87 -7.91 -21.21
C GLY A 96 20.70 -8.80 -20.82
N GLN A 97 20.97 -10.04 -20.53
CA GLN A 97 19.98 -11.06 -20.19
C GLN A 97 19.17 -10.68 -18.93
N LEU A 98 19.79 -10.05 -17.95
CA LEU A 98 19.11 -9.43 -16.80
C LEU A 98 19.42 -7.92 -16.83
N THR A 99 18.42 -7.13 -17.17
CA THR A 99 18.56 -5.67 -17.27
C THR A 99 17.66 -4.97 -16.25
N MET A 100 18.24 -4.03 -15.50
CA MET A 100 17.54 -3.14 -14.59
C MET A 100 17.51 -1.73 -15.18
N ALA A 101 16.33 -1.19 -15.45
CA ALA A 101 16.19 0.08 -16.15
C ALA A 101 15.18 1.03 -15.51
N SER A 102 15.42 2.35 -15.65
CA SER A 102 14.35 3.30 -15.49
C SER A 102 13.55 3.38 -16.78
N ILE A 103 12.23 3.34 -16.66
CA ILE A 103 11.35 3.40 -17.83
C ILE A 103 11.60 4.66 -18.67
N GLN A 104 11.88 5.80 -18.02
CA GLN A 104 12.17 7.07 -18.69
C GLN A 104 13.43 7.02 -19.56
N SER A 105 14.41 6.19 -19.19
CA SER A 105 15.67 6.06 -19.93
C SER A 105 15.57 5.07 -21.09
N ILE A 106 14.82 3.98 -20.91
CA ILE A 106 14.85 2.86 -21.85
C ILE A 106 13.79 2.96 -22.95
N TYR A 107 12.60 3.56 -22.70
CA TYR A 107 11.46 3.52 -23.61
C TYR A 107 11.73 4.11 -25.02
N ARG A 108 12.79 4.92 -25.17
CA ARG A 108 13.23 5.47 -26.47
C ARG A 108 14.35 4.67 -27.12
N ASN A 109 14.78 3.57 -26.51
CA ASN A 109 15.90 2.76 -26.93
C ASN A 109 15.57 1.28 -26.80
N LEU A 110 14.34 0.89 -27.12
CA LEU A 110 13.85 -0.49 -26.98
C LEU A 110 14.57 -1.43 -27.96
N ASP A 111 15.01 -0.92 -29.09
CA ASP A 111 15.84 -1.60 -30.11
C ASP A 111 17.17 -2.14 -29.56
N LYS A 112 17.64 -1.62 -28.43
CA LYS A 112 18.88 -2.07 -27.78
C LYS A 112 18.68 -3.24 -26.81
N LEU A 113 17.43 -3.49 -26.40
CA LEU A 113 17.12 -4.55 -25.47
C LEU A 113 17.11 -5.91 -26.19
N PRO A 114 17.69 -6.95 -25.59
CA PRO A 114 17.30 -8.29 -25.97
C PRO A 114 15.81 -8.48 -25.67
N TYR A 115 15.11 -9.26 -26.50
CA TYR A 115 13.68 -9.50 -26.30
C TYR A 115 13.44 -10.07 -24.90
N PRO A 116 12.70 -9.37 -24.00
CA PRO A 116 12.47 -9.87 -22.66
C PRO A 116 11.38 -10.94 -22.66
N ASP A 117 11.66 -12.08 -22.05
CA ASP A 117 10.63 -13.09 -21.76
C ASP A 117 9.72 -12.63 -20.61
N ILE A 118 10.32 -11.94 -19.63
CA ILE A 118 9.61 -11.46 -18.44
C ILE A 118 9.98 -10.00 -18.16
N ILE A 119 8.95 -9.19 -17.92
CA ILE A 119 9.08 -7.79 -17.51
C ILE A 119 8.55 -7.68 -16.08
N ILE A 120 9.38 -7.25 -15.14
CA ILE A 120 9.00 -7.03 -13.75
C ILE A 120 8.95 -5.52 -13.50
N VAL A 121 7.80 -5.00 -13.06
CA VAL A 121 7.60 -3.58 -12.82
C VAL A 121 7.40 -3.33 -11.33
N ASP A 122 8.35 -2.60 -10.73
CA ASP A 122 8.20 -2.09 -9.37
C ASP A 122 7.30 -0.84 -9.37
N GLU A 123 6.50 -0.68 -8.31
CA GLU A 123 5.43 0.32 -8.19
C GLU A 123 4.45 0.28 -9.38
N ALA A 124 3.94 -0.91 -9.69
CA ALA A 124 3.08 -1.18 -10.84
C ALA A 124 1.82 -0.29 -10.92
N HIS A 125 1.36 0.28 -9.79
CA HIS A 125 0.26 1.26 -9.77
C HIS A 125 0.57 2.55 -10.53
N MET A 126 1.84 2.85 -10.80
CA MET A 126 2.28 4.00 -11.60
C MET A 126 2.04 3.81 -13.11
N ILE A 127 1.74 2.62 -13.58
CA ILE A 127 1.41 2.36 -14.99
C ILE A 127 0.04 2.97 -15.30
N PRO A 128 -0.09 3.87 -16.31
CA PRO A 128 -1.38 4.46 -16.65
C PRO A 128 -2.43 3.41 -17.07
N PRO A 129 -3.71 3.55 -16.67
CA PRO A 129 -4.74 2.54 -16.97
C PRO A 129 -5.10 2.48 -18.45
N LYS A 130 -5.04 3.60 -19.18
CA LYS A 130 -5.39 3.75 -20.60
C LYS A 130 -4.54 4.84 -21.23
N GLY A 131 -4.52 4.86 -22.56
CA GLY A 131 -3.86 5.89 -23.37
C GLY A 131 -2.44 5.54 -23.79
N GLU A 132 -1.72 6.53 -24.32
CA GLU A 132 -0.32 6.42 -24.71
C GLU A 132 0.59 6.68 -23.51
N GLY A 133 1.79 6.11 -23.50
CA GLY A 133 2.77 6.32 -22.46
C GLY A 133 3.93 5.34 -22.53
N MET A 134 5.00 5.65 -21.81
CA MET A 134 6.26 4.92 -21.86
C MET A 134 6.11 3.40 -21.66
N TYR A 135 5.29 2.98 -20.70
CA TYR A 135 5.03 1.56 -20.46
C TYR A 135 4.24 0.91 -21.58
N ARG A 136 3.25 1.62 -22.14
CA ARG A 136 2.48 1.08 -23.24
C ARG A 136 3.30 0.93 -24.51
N THR A 137 4.13 1.89 -24.81
CA THR A 137 5.10 1.79 -25.92
C THR A 137 6.00 0.57 -25.75
N LEU A 138 6.53 0.36 -24.53
CA LEU A 138 7.38 -0.79 -24.24
C LEU A 138 6.63 -2.12 -24.38
N LEU A 139 5.40 -2.22 -23.85
CA LEU A 139 4.61 -3.46 -23.91
C LEU A 139 4.10 -3.75 -25.32
N GLN A 140 3.90 -2.73 -26.16
CA GLN A 140 3.57 -2.90 -27.58
C GLN A 140 4.76 -3.44 -28.39
N GLU A 141 6.00 -3.09 -28.01
CA GLU A 141 7.22 -3.60 -28.64
C GLU A 141 7.48 -5.06 -28.26
N PHE A 142 7.05 -5.48 -27.06
CA PHE A 142 7.26 -6.83 -26.52
C PHE A 142 5.93 -7.51 -26.14
N PRO A 143 5.04 -7.78 -27.12
CA PRO A 143 3.68 -8.25 -26.84
C PRO A 143 3.61 -9.63 -26.20
N ASP A 144 4.60 -10.50 -26.43
CA ASP A 144 4.66 -11.84 -25.87
C ASP A 144 5.37 -11.91 -24.51
N ALA A 145 5.92 -10.79 -24.03
CA ALA A 145 6.59 -10.74 -22.73
C ALA A 145 5.57 -10.84 -21.60
N ARG A 146 5.84 -11.72 -20.61
CA ARG A 146 5.01 -11.87 -19.42
C ARG A 146 5.29 -10.71 -18.47
N LEU A 147 4.22 -10.03 -18.02
CA LEU A 147 4.33 -8.89 -17.12
C LEU A 147 4.05 -9.31 -15.68
N VAL A 148 4.93 -8.94 -14.75
CA VAL A 148 4.76 -9.10 -13.30
C VAL A 148 4.80 -7.73 -12.65
N GLY A 149 3.76 -7.37 -11.91
CA GLY A 149 3.71 -6.12 -11.13
C GLY A 149 4.05 -6.37 -9.66
N LEU A 150 4.79 -5.44 -9.06
CA LEU A 150 4.99 -5.36 -7.61
C LEU A 150 4.46 -4.01 -7.13
N THR A 151 3.65 -3.98 -6.07
CA THR A 151 3.11 -2.72 -5.54
C THR A 151 2.62 -2.87 -4.10
N ALA A 152 2.63 -1.78 -3.34
CA ALA A 152 1.99 -1.74 -2.02
C ALA A 152 0.47 -1.44 -2.13
N THR A 153 0.04 -0.88 -3.26
CA THR A 153 -1.35 -0.45 -3.49
C THR A 153 -1.81 -0.95 -4.85
N PRO A 154 -2.50 -2.10 -4.92
CA PRO A 154 -2.92 -2.70 -6.20
C PRO A 154 -4.11 -1.97 -6.83
N TYR A 155 -4.21 -0.66 -6.61
CA TYR A 155 -5.27 0.23 -7.11
C TYR A 155 -4.74 1.62 -7.47
N ARG A 156 -5.53 2.37 -8.21
CA ARG A 156 -5.25 3.75 -8.63
C ARG A 156 -6.33 4.69 -8.13
N LEU A 157 -5.99 5.97 -7.98
CA LEU A 157 -6.92 7.02 -7.58
C LEU A 157 -8.14 7.11 -8.52
N LYS A 158 -7.90 6.91 -9.82
CA LYS A 158 -8.93 6.71 -10.85
C LYS A 158 -8.68 5.38 -11.56
N GLY A 159 -9.71 4.58 -11.71
CA GLY A 159 -9.64 3.30 -12.39
C GLY A 159 -9.77 2.09 -11.48
N GLY A 160 -9.81 2.29 -10.16
CA GLY A 160 -9.96 1.20 -9.21
C GLY A 160 -8.76 0.25 -9.19
N LEU A 161 -9.02 -1.04 -9.06
CA LEU A 161 -7.98 -2.08 -9.02
C LEU A 161 -7.16 -2.13 -10.31
N LEU A 162 -5.92 -2.55 -10.21
CA LEU A 162 -5.02 -2.71 -11.37
C LEU A 162 -5.56 -3.73 -12.39
N THR A 163 -6.34 -4.70 -11.93
CA THR A 163 -7.04 -5.69 -12.76
C THR A 163 -8.29 -5.16 -13.48
N ASN A 164 -8.73 -3.94 -13.21
CA ASN A 164 -9.79 -3.29 -13.98
C ASN A 164 -9.28 -2.72 -15.33
N GLY A 165 -7.97 -2.81 -15.59
CA GLY A 165 -7.31 -2.45 -16.83
C GLY A 165 -7.10 -3.66 -17.73
N ASP A 166 -6.25 -3.48 -18.74
CA ASP A 166 -5.91 -4.45 -19.76
C ASP A 166 -4.46 -5.01 -19.62
N MET A 167 -3.79 -4.74 -18.50
CA MET A 167 -2.38 -5.12 -18.30
C MET A 167 -2.17 -6.22 -17.27
N PHE A 168 -2.99 -6.23 -16.22
CA PHE A 168 -2.90 -7.21 -15.14
C PHE A 168 -4.22 -7.95 -15.01
N ASP A 169 -4.12 -9.25 -14.87
CA ASP A 169 -5.27 -10.16 -14.82
C ASP A 169 -5.56 -10.63 -13.40
N HIS A 170 -4.54 -10.62 -12.53
CA HIS A 170 -4.63 -11.21 -11.19
C HIS A 170 -3.88 -10.40 -10.15
N ILE A 171 -4.48 -10.23 -8.95
CA ILE A 171 -3.81 -9.70 -7.76
C ILE A 171 -3.49 -10.85 -6.82
N ILE A 172 -2.20 -11.06 -6.56
CA ILE A 172 -1.74 -11.92 -5.48
C ILE A 172 -1.79 -11.08 -4.20
N ASP A 173 -2.84 -11.27 -3.43
CA ASP A 173 -3.16 -10.51 -2.23
C ASP A 173 -2.12 -10.76 -1.12
N ALA A 174 -1.79 -9.72 -0.35
CA ALA A 174 -0.84 -9.79 0.75
C ALA A 174 -1.24 -10.84 1.82
N SER A 175 -2.53 -11.08 2.04
CA SER A 175 -3.02 -12.09 3.00
C SER A 175 -2.70 -13.51 2.55
N ILE A 176 -2.69 -13.79 1.24
CA ILE A 176 -2.33 -15.10 0.69
C ILE A 176 -0.86 -15.41 0.97
N THR A 177 -0.02 -14.38 0.98
CA THR A 177 1.43 -14.51 1.16
C THR A 177 1.88 -14.33 2.62
N ASN A 178 0.96 -14.08 3.55
CA ASN A 178 1.20 -13.73 4.94
C ASN A 178 2.08 -12.47 5.04
N MET A 179 1.78 -11.48 4.21
CA MET A 179 2.52 -10.21 4.11
C MET A 179 1.63 -8.99 4.33
N THR A 180 0.49 -9.14 5.00
CA THR A 180 -0.27 -7.96 5.44
C THR A 180 0.57 -7.11 6.38
N MET A 181 0.29 -5.82 6.46
CA MET A 181 1.04 -4.92 7.37
C MET A 181 1.01 -5.43 8.81
N MET A 182 -0.13 -5.99 9.25
CA MET A 182 -0.28 -6.48 10.61
C MET A 182 0.55 -7.74 10.87
N GLU A 183 0.50 -8.72 9.97
CA GLU A 183 1.34 -9.93 10.08
C GLU A 183 2.83 -9.57 10.14
N LEU A 184 3.26 -8.60 9.30
CA LEU A 184 4.65 -8.14 9.30
C LEU A 184 5.04 -7.39 10.59
N ILE A 185 4.11 -6.69 11.24
CA ILE A 185 4.33 -6.05 12.55
C ILE A 185 4.40 -7.10 13.65
N GLU A 186 3.48 -8.06 13.68
CA GLU A 186 3.48 -9.16 14.64
C GLU A 186 4.77 -9.99 14.55
N GLU A 187 5.30 -10.16 13.34
CA GLU A 187 6.58 -10.83 13.11
C GLU A 187 7.81 -9.93 13.37
N GLY A 188 7.64 -8.68 13.78
CA GLY A 188 8.72 -7.72 14.01
C GLY A 188 9.48 -7.30 12.74
N LYS A 189 8.87 -7.46 11.56
CA LYS A 189 9.44 -7.06 10.26
C LYS A 189 9.03 -5.65 9.84
N LEU A 190 7.99 -5.11 10.44
CA LEU A 190 7.59 -3.72 10.37
C LEU A 190 7.45 -3.13 11.78
N SER A 191 7.74 -1.84 11.90
CA SER A 191 7.53 -1.07 13.13
C SER A 191 6.09 -0.54 13.15
N PRO A 192 5.37 -0.63 14.27
CA PRO A 192 4.03 -0.06 14.38
C PRO A 192 4.08 1.47 14.28
N LEU A 193 2.98 2.05 13.79
CA LEU A 193 2.75 3.48 13.82
C LEU A 193 1.82 3.81 14.99
N VAL A 194 2.17 4.87 15.73
CA VAL A 194 1.35 5.43 16.79
C VAL A 194 1.04 6.88 16.48
N THR A 195 -0.06 7.42 16.96
CA THR A 195 -0.38 8.85 16.79
C THR A 195 -0.63 9.52 18.14
N ALA A 196 -0.51 10.82 18.17
CA ALA A 196 -0.90 11.67 19.31
C ALA A 196 -1.91 12.71 18.85
N ALA A 197 -2.72 13.21 19.79
CA ALA A 197 -3.61 14.32 19.51
C ALA A 197 -2.81 15.55 19.08
N THR A 198 -3.18 16.15 17.96
CA THR A 198 -2.59 17.38 17.46
C THR A 198 -3.57 18.54 17.67
N SER A 199 -3.04 19.70 18.02
CA SER A 199 -3.74 20.99 17.98
C SER A 199 -3.38 21.74 16.70
N ASP A 200 -4.11 22.80 16.40
CA ASP A 200 -3.75 23.75 15.35
C ASP A 200 -3.75 23.16 13.93
N HIS A 201 -4.84 22.43 13.58
CA HIS A 201 -5.03 21.89 12.25
C HIS A 201 -5.12 23.00 11.19
N LEU A 202 -4.54 22.73 10.01
CA LEU A 202 -4.62 23.61 8.86
C LEU A 202 -6.05 23.60 8.28
N ASP A 203 -6.55 24.78 7.87
CA ASP A 203 -7.83 24.90 7.18
C ASP A 203 -7.71 24.42 5.73
N LEU A 204 -8.41 23.36 5.40
CA LEU A 204 -8.41 22.71 4.10
C LEU A 204 -9.64 23.03 3.24
N SER A 205 -10.50 23.95 3.69
CA SER A 205 -11.82 24.23 3.10
C SER A 205 -11.77 24.65 1.62
N ASP A 206 -10.66 25.26 1.18
CA ASP A 206 -10.48 25.79 -0.18
C ASP A 206 -9.70 24.83 -1.10
N LEU A 207 -9.39 23.61 -0.66
CA LEU A 207 -8.65 22.66 -1.48
C LEU A 207 -9.48 22.17 -2.67
N VAL A 208 -8.91 22.32 -3.85
CA VAL A 208 -9.49 21.86 -5.11
C VAL A 208 -8.79 20.59 -5.57
N GLN A 209 -9.53 19.47 -5.56
CA GLN A 209 -9.05 18.22 -6.10
C GLN A 209 -9.27 18.18 -7.61
N HIS A 210 -8.22 17.83 -8.35
CA HIS A 210 -8.38 17.48 -9.75
C HIS A 210 -9.15 16.16 -9.87
N SER A 211 -10.08 16.10 -10.81
CA SER A 211 -10.93 14.90 -11.04
C SER A 211 -10.15 13.60 -11.27
N SER A 212 -8.84 13.63 -11.48
CA SER A 212 -7.98 12.47 -11.81
C SER A 212 -6.70 12.32 -11.00
N SER A 213 -6.36 13.29 -10.15
CA SER A 213 -5.09 13.34 -9.44
C SER A 213 -5.27 13.85 -8.02
N ASP A 214 -4.19 14.08 -7.33
CA ASP A 214 -4.12 14.76 -6.04
C ASP A 214 -4.64 16.21 -6.13
N TYR A 215 -4.61 16.96 -5.06
CA TYR A 215 -4.94 18.38 -5.05
C TYR A 215 -4.09 19.19 -6.03
N THR A 216 -4.63 20.28 -6.56
CA THR A 216 -3.89 21.15 -7.50
C THR A 216 -2.75 21.88 -6.77
N GLU A 217 -1.60 22.06 -7.44
CA GLU A 217 -0.49 22.82 -6.87
C GLU A 217 -0.89 24.25 -6.48
N LYS A 218 -1.81 24.84 -7.26
CA LYS A 218 -2.34 26.17 -6.98
C LYS A 218 -3.11 26.20 -5.67
N SER A 219 -4.11 25.32 -5.49
CA SER A 219 -4.91 25.29 -4.25
C SER A 219 -4.08 24.90 -3.02
N LEU A 220 -3.08 24.05 -3.21
CA LEU A 220 -2.12 23.72 -2.15
C LEU A 220 -1.27 24.93 -1.73
N SER A 221 -0.84 25.76 -2.69
CA SER A 221 -0.08 26.99 -2.38
C SER A 221 -0.94 28.04 -1.70
N GLU A 222 -2.17 28.25 -2.18
CA GLU A 222 -3.14 29.16 -1.56
C GLU A 222 -3.48 28.71 -0.13
N MET A 223 -3.63 27.40 0.11
CA MET A 223 -3.83 26.86 1.45
C MET A 223 -2.66 27.20 2.37
N VAL A 224 -1.41 27.04 1.93
CA VAL A 224 -0.22 27.38 2.75
C VAL A 224 -0.22 28.87 3.12
N GLU A 225 -0.46 29.77 2.15
CA GLU A 225 -0.48 31.21 2.38
C GLU A 225 -1.55 31.61 3.39
N LYS A 226 -2.73 30.98 3.33
CA LYS A 226 -3.85 31.22 4.25
C LYS A 226 -3.58 30.72 5.67
N ASN A 227 -2.77 29.67 5.83
CA ASN A 227 -2.55 28.96 7.08
C ASN A 227 -1.16 29.21 7.72
N LEU A 228 -0.52 30.35 7.49
CA LEU A 228 0.83 30.61 8.03
C LEU A 228 0.85 30.63 9.56
N GLU A 229 -0.13 31.23 10.21
CA GLU A 229 -0.24 31.27 11.68
C GLU A 229 -0.49 29.86 12.25
N GLN A 230 -1.39 29.10 11.62
CA GLN A 230 -1.67 27.71 12.00
C GLN A 230 -0.44 26.81 11.77
N THR A 231 0.30 27.04 10.69
CA THR A 231 1.56 26.32 10.42
C THR A 231 2.59 26.60 11.52
N LEU A 232 2.74 27.85 11.96
CA LEU A 232 3.62 28.22 13.06
C LEU A 232 3.24 27.52 14.36
N ALA A 233 1.96 27.58 14.72
CA ALA A 233 1.43 26.90 15.91
C ALA A 233 1.63 25.38 15.83
N ALA A 234 1.37 24.78 14.65
CA ALA A 234 1.60 23.35 14.39
C ALA A 234 3.07 22.97 14.53
N VAL A 235 4.03 23.80 14.07
CA VAL A 235 5.47 23.56 14.24
C VAL A 235 5.84 23.56 15.72
N HIS A 236 5.36 24.52 16.51
CA HIS A 236 5.64 24.57 17.96
C HIS A 236 5.04 23.35 18.68
N ASN A 237 3.81 22.97 18.36
CA ASN A 237 3.17 21.77 18.90
C ASN A 237 3.95 20.50 18.54
N MET A 238 4.35 20.36 17.27
CA MET A 238 5.15 19.24 16.75
C MET A 238 6.49 19.10 17.50
N ILE A 239 7.24 20.20 17.70
CA ILE A 239 8.52 20.17 18.41
C ILE A 239 8.34 19.58 19.81
N GLY A 240 7.27 19.99 20.53
CA GLY A 240 6.95 19.46 21.85
C GLY A 240 6.61 17.97 21.83
N LEU A 241 5.72 17.55 20.92
CA LEU A 241 5.28 16.15 20.82
C LEU A 241 6.38 15.21 20.31
N MET A 242 7.31 15.72 19.50
CA MET A 242 8.44 14.96 18.96
C MET A 242 9.68 14.99 19.86
N ALA A 243 9.62 15.55 21.09
CA ALA A 243 10.80 15.75 21.95
C ALA A 243 11.64 14.48 22.13
N ASP A 244 10.99 13.33 22.35
CA ASP A 244 11.63 12.02 22.58
C ASP A 244 12.01 11.27 21.29
N ARG A 245 11.72 11.82 20.10
CA ARG A 245 12.04 11.21 18.81
C ARG A 245 13.42 11.67 18.34
N LYS A 246 14.11 10.79 17.59
CA LYS A 246 15.47 11.02 17.15
C LYS A 246 15.55 11.51 15.71
N LYS A 247 14.72 10.98 14.82
CA LYS A 247 14.70 11.30 13.39
C LYS A 247 13.28 11.49 12.88
N VAL A 248 12.99 12.73 12.55
CA VAL A 248 11.64 13.14 12.13
C VAL A 248 11.62 13.53 10.66
N LEU A 249 10.72 12.92 9.89
CA LEU A 249 10.48 13.24 8.50
C LEU A 249 9.18 14.05 8.37
N ILE A 250 9.28 15.29 7.88
CA ILE A 250 8.16 16.20 7.69
C ILE A 250 7.80 16.26 6.20
N PHE A 251 6.55 15.99 5.86
CA PHE A 251 6.02 16.12 4.51
C PHE A 251 5.38 17.50 4.35
N ALA A 252 6.09 18.41 3.69
CA ALA A 252 5.63 19.75 3.38
C ALA A 252 4.95 19.85 2.02
N THR A 253 4.09 20.84 1.84
CA THR A 253 3.27 21.03 0.64
C THR A 253 4.06 21.52 -0.55
N ASN A 254 4.87 22.56 -0.36
CA ASN A 254 5.74 23.18 -1.38
C ASN A 254 7.05 23.67 -0.77
N ILE A 255 7.95 24.19 -1.60
CA ILE A 255 9.29 24.62 -1.18
C ILE A 255 9.22 25.80 -0.20
N ALA A 256 8.31 26.77 -0.42
CA ALA A 256 8.15 27.91 0.48
C ALA A 256 7.67 27.45 1.86
N HIS A 257 6.70 26.53 1.91
CA HIS A 257 6.23 25.91 3.15
C HIS A 257 7.34 25.14 3.87
N ALA A 258 8.14 24.37 3.13
CA ALA A 258 9.25 23.62 3.71
C ALA A 258 10.33 24.52 4.32
N ASN A 259 10.68 25.61 3.63
CA ASN A 259 11.63 26.59 4.16
C ASN A 259 11.06 27.30 5.40
N PHE A 260 9.81 27.71 5.36
CA PHE A 260 9.15 28.33 6.54
C PHE A 260 9.22 27.39 7.76
N ILE A 261 8.86 26.10 7.59
CA ILE A 261 8.93 25.10 8.67
C ILE A 261 10.37 24.94 9.18
N ALA A 262 11.35 24.86 8.26
CA ALA A 262 12.75 24.68 8.63
C ALA A 262 13.33 25.92 9.35
N ASP A 263 12.99 27.12 8.90
CA ASP A 263 13.41 28.38 9.53
C ASP A 263 12.89 28.51 10.96
N GLU A 264 11.62 28.09 11.20
CA GLU A 264 11.02 28.07 12.54
C GLU A 264 11.64 27.02 13.47
N ILE A 265 12.08 25.88 12.94
CA ILE A 265 12.79 24.86 13.73
C ILE A 265 14.24 25.28 14.00
N GLY A 266 14.88 25.99 13.07
CA GLY A 266 16.26 26.46 13.14
C GLY A 266 17.29 25.39 12.75
N ASP A 267 18.45 25.38 13.42
CA ASP A 267 19.63 24.58 13.03
C ASP A 267 19.42 23.07 13.01
N ASP A 268 18.40 22.58 13.69
CA ASP A 268 18.05 21.13 13.77
C ASP A 268 17.18 20.65 12.60
N ALA A 269 16.99 21.50 11.57
CA ALA A 269 16.21 21.15 10.37
C ALA A 269 17.00 21.35 9.07
N ARG A 270 16.71 20.52 8.08
CA ARG A 270 17.19 20.68 6.70
C ARG A 270 16.05 20.39 5.71
N VAL A 271 16.08 21.11 4.59
CA VAL A 271 15.09 20.94 3.51
C VAL A 271 15.69 20.15 2.36
N VAL A 272 14.90 19.22 1.80
CA VAL A 272 15.19 18.53 0.54
C VAL A 272 13.96 18.56 -0.37
N ASP A 273 14.16 19.00 -1.59
CA ASP A 273 13.14 19.12 -2.63
C ASP A 273 13.63 18.55 -3.98
N GLY A 274 12.75 18.58 -4.99
CA GLY A 274 13.08 18.11 -6.35
C GLY A 274 14.16 18.94 -7.07
N LYS A 275 14.44 20.17 -6.63
CA LYS A 275 15.45 21.07 -7.21
C LYS A 275 16.79 20.99 -6.48
N THR A 276 16.84 20.34 -5.31
CA THR A 276 18.08 20.14 -4.54
C THR A 276 19.10 19.38 -5.37
N ALA A 277 20.25 20.01 -5.64
CA ALA A 277 21.33 19.39 -6.42
C ALA A 277 21.77 18.05 -5.82
N SER A 278 22.07 17.08 -6.66
CA SER A 278 22.39 15.69 -6.24
C SER A 278 23.48 15.63 -5.18
N LYS A 279 24.54 16.42 -5.31
CA LYS A 279 25.64 16.49 -4.33
C LYS A 279 25.18 16.99 -2.96
N ASN A 280 24.36 18.07 -2.95
CA ASN A 280 23.84 18.64 -1.71
C ASN A 280 22.83 17.68 -1.05
N ARG A 281 21.96 17.04 -1.86
CA ARG A 281 21.04 16.01 -1.37
C ARG A 281 21.79 14.88 -0.70
N SER A 282 22.85 14.36 -1.33
CA SER A 282 23.68 13.29 -0.75
C SER A 282 24.34 13.72 0.57
N SER A 283 24.81 14.97 0.68
CA SER A 283 25.37 15.52 1.92
C SER A 283 24.33 15.56 3.03
N ILE A 284 23.18 16.19 2.77
CA ILE A 284 22.07 16.31 3.75
C ILE A 284 21.62 14.92 4.23
N LEU A 285 21.51 13.95 3.33
CA LEU A 285 21.10 12.59 3.70
C LEU A 285 22.17 11.87 4.53
N ALA A 286 23.46 12.10 4.26
CA ALA A 286 24.56 11.58 5.06
C ALA A 286 24.57 12.19 6.47
N GLU A 287 24.36 13.50 6.59
CA GLU A 287 24.23 14.22 7.86
C GLU A 287 23.02 13.71 8.67
N PHE A 288 21.86 13.53 8.02
CA PHE A 288 20.66 12.96 8.65
C PHE A 288 20.88 11.52 9.12
N LYS A 289 21.55 10.70 8.29
CA LYS A 289 21.93 9.34 8.66
C LYS A 289 22.85 9.31 9.87
N ALA A 290 23.78 10.26 9.95
CA ALA A 290 24.71 10.43 11.08
C ALA A 290 24.08 11.13 12.29
N SER A 291 22.77 11.44 12.26
CA SER A 291 22.03 12.14 13.33
C SER A 291 22.65 13.50 13.70
N GLN A 292 23.15 14.24 12.72
CA GLN A 292 23.69 15.59 12.92
C GLN A 292 22.59 16.65 13.04
N PHE A 293 21.36 16.33 12.60
CA PHE A 293 20.14 17.10 12.81
C PHE A 293 18.95 16.15 12.89
N LYS A 294 17.82 16.60 13.44
CA LYS A 294 16.67 15.78 13.76
C LYS A 294 15.57 15.83 12.70
N TYR A 295 15.29 17.00 12.14
CA TYR A 295 14.12 17.24 11.29
C TYR A 295 14.50 17.33 9.82
N LEU A 296 14.05 16.38 9.02
CA LEU A 296 14.19 16.41 7.56
C LEU A 296 12.88 16.84 6.92
N VAL A 297 12.83 18.05 6.38
CA VAL A 297 11.64 18.60 5.71
C VAL A 297 11.70 18.27 4.23
N ASN A 298 10.67 17.64 3.72
CA ASN A 298 10.64 17.06 2.39
C ASN A 298 9.49 17.59 1.54
N VAL A 299 9.79 17.91 0.27
CA VAL A 299 8.79 18.26 -0.74
C VAL A 299 8.87 17.29 -1.91
N GLY A 300 7.97 16.30 -1.92
CA GLY A 300 7.75 15.38 -3.04
C GLY A 300 8.90 14.39 -3.35
N CYS A 301 10.01 14.39 -2.58
CA CYS A 301 11.20 13.63 -2.91
C CYS A 301 11.30 12.26 -2.24
N PHE A 302 10.76 12.09 -1.04
CA PHE A 302 10.96 10.90 -0.22
C PHE A 302 9.72 10.02 -0.09
N THR A 303 8.79 10.13 -1.01
CA THR A 303 7.65 9.23 -1.13
C THR A 303 8.07 7.88 -1.70
N THR A 304 9.12 7.86 -2.55
CA THR A 304 9.71 6.64 -3.14
C THR A 304 11.24 6.69 -3.06
N GLY A 305 11.88 5.53 -2.98
CA GLY A 305 13.36 5.40 -3.11
C GLY A 305 14.24 5.80 -1.92
N PHE A 306 13.70 6.43 -0.87
CA PHE A 306 14.48 6.84 0.31
C PHE A 306 14.53 5.72 1.36
N ASP A 307 15.72 5.16 1.62
CA ASP A 307 15.92 4.05 2.56
C ASP A 307 16.62 4.49 3.87
N GLN A 308 15.89 5.19 4.72
CA GLN A 308 16.30 5.47 6.10
C GLN A 308 15.39 4.67 7.04
N LYS A 309 15.97 3.72 7.79
CA LYS A 309 15.19 2.75 8.58
C LYS A 309 14.81 3.25 9.97
N ASP A 310 15.62 4.13 10.53
CA ASP A 310 15.51 4.62 11.90
C ASP A 310 14.69 5.91 12.05
N ILE A 311 13.87 6.26 11.06
CA ILE A 311 12.86 7.32 11.19
C ILE A 311 11.84 6.89 12.22
N ASP A 312 11.75 7.60 13.34
CA ASP A 312 10.85 7.34 14.47
C ASP A 312 9.78 8.44 14.68
N GLY A 313 9.75 9.45 13.79
CA GLY A 313 8.73 10.46 13.70
C GLY A 313 8.34 10.79 12.25
N ILE A 314 7.03 10.90 11.98
CA ILE A 314 6.47 11.39 10.72
C ILE A 314 5.50 12.52 11.01
N VAL A 315 5.55 13.58 10.20
CA VAL A 315 4.64 14.71 10.32
C VAL A 315 4.01 15.01 8.97
N PHE A 316 2.68 14.99 8.93
CA PHE A 316 1.92 15.39 7.76
C PHE A 316 1.52 16.87 7.86
N MET A 317 2.16 17.71 7.04
CA MET A 317 1.79 19.09 6.77
C MET A 317 1.43 19.29 5.27
N ARG A 318 1.31 18.19 4.55
CA ARG A 318 0.82 18.11 3.17
C ARG A 318 -0.44 17.25 3.12
N PRO A 319 -1.59 17.84 2.81
CA PRO A 319 -2.78 17.04 2.52
C PRO A 319 -2.61 16.26 1.21
N THR A 320 -3.20 15.08 1.15
CA THR A 320 -3.26 14.28 -0.07
C THR A 320 -4.61 13.60 -0.22
N ALA A 321 -5.14 13.60 -1.44
CA ALA A 321 -6.31 12.79 -1.81
C ALA A 321 -5.90 11.38 -2.27
N SER A 322 -4.59 11.13 -2.41
CA SER A 322 -4.06 9.84 -2.87
C SER A 322 -3.79 8.89 -1.72
N ALA A 323 -4.64 7.86 -1.61
CA ALA A 323 -4.45 6.77 -0.66
C ALA A 323 -3.09 6.07 -0.83
N GLY A 324 -2.62 5.90 -2.09
CA GLY A 324 -1.30 5.33 -2.36
C GLY A 324 -0.16 6.20 -1.82
N LEU A 325 -0.24 7.54 -2.00
CA LEU A 325 0.75 8.46 -1.46
C LEU A 325 0.74 8.45 0.08
N TYR A 326 -0.44 8.43 0.70
CA TYR A 326 -0.59 8.31 2.15
C TYR A 326 0.08 7.03 2.68
N VAL A 327 -0.18 5.86 2.07
CA VAL A 327 0.45 4.58 2.45
C VAL A 327 1.98 4.65 2.28
N GLN A 328 2.48 5.27 1.20
CA GLN A 328 3.91 5.43 0.99
C GLN A 328 4.56 6.34 2.05
N MET A 329 3.92 7.45 2.42
CA MET A 329 4.39 8.35 3.48
C MET A 329 4.45 7.62 4.83
N CYS A 330 3.38 6.91 5.21
CA CYS A 330 3.33 6.06 6.41
C CYS A 330 4.43 4.99 6.40
N GLY A 331 4.65 4.35 5.26
CA GLY A 331 5.63 3.29 5.09
C GLY A 331 7.08 3.71 5.36
N ARG A 332 7.38 5.02 5.34
CA ARG A 332 8.72 5.51 5.75
C ARG A 332 8.99 5.30 7.23
N GLY A 333 7.97 5.40 8.07
CA GLY A 333 8.06 5.16 9.51
C GLY A 333 7.90 3.69 9.91
N MET A 334 7.44 2.82 9.03
CA MET A 334 7.19 1.42 9.37
C MET A 334 8.45 0.53 9.30
N ARG A 335 9.58 1.03 8.83
CA ARG A 335 10.82 0.26 8.75
C ARG A 335 11.39 -0.01 10.13
N VAL A 336 11.88 -1.23 10.36
CA VAL A 336 12.52 -1.61 11.62
C VAL A 336 13.97 -1.18 11.65
N ALA A 337 14.39 -0.70 12.82
CA ALA A 337 15.78 -0.36 13.12
C ALA A 337 16.08 -0.70 14.58
N GLU A 338 17.35 -0.90 14.89
CA GLU A 338 17.79 -1.15 16.26
C GLU A 338 17.44 0.04 17.18
N GLY A 339 16.85 -0.24 18.32
CA GLY A 339 16.42 0.78 19.28
C GLY A 339 15.18 1.58 18.90
N LYS A 340 14.45 1.17 17.85
CA LYS A 340 13.18 1.75 17.44
C LYS A 340 12.04 0.79 17.77
N ASN A 341 11.12 1.22 18.65
CA ASN A 341 9.96 0.43 19.05
C ASN A 341 8.72 0.73 18.19
N ASP A 342 8.54 2.00 17.81
CA ASP A 342 7.42 2.50 17.02
C ASP A 342 7.84 3.74 16.21
N CYS A 343 6.88 4.30 15.46
CA CYS A 343 7.05 5.61 14.83
C CYS A 343 5.82 6.48 15.15
N LEU A 344 6.07 7.65 15.76
CA LEU A 344 5.02 8.62 16.04
C LEU A 344 4.63 9.38 14.76
N VAL A 345 3.34 9.40 14.46
CA VAL A 345 2.79 10.14 13.33
C VAL A 345 1.92 11.28 13.85
N LEU A 346 2.24 12.50 13.42
CA LEU A 346 1.44 13.69 13.68
C LEU A 346 0.79 14.15 12.38
N ASP A 347 -0.51 14.38 12.42
CA ASP A 347 -1.29 14.77 11.25
C ASP A 347 -2.00 16.11 11.49
N TYR A 348 -1.49 17.15 10.85
CA TYR A 348 -2.04 18.51 10.90
C TYR A 348 -2.98 18.84 9.74
N VAL A 349 -3.18 17.87 8.84
CA VAL A 349 -3.92 18.07 7.59
C VAL A 349 -5.01 17.02 7.35
N GLY A 350 -5.35 16.20 8.35
CA GLY A 350 -6.46 15.25 8.29
C GLY A 350 -6.30 14.12 7.27
N ASN A 351 -5.09 13.71 6.94
CA ASN A 351 -4.86 12.56 6.05
C ASN A 351 -5.37 11.25 6.66
N ILE A 352 -5.18 11.07 7.99
CA ILE A 352 -5.67 9.88 8.71
C ILE A 352 -7.19 9.84 8.70
N GLU A 353 -7.85 10.97 8.85
CA GLU A 353 -9.32 11.06 8.78
C GLU A 353 -9.83 10.76 7.38
N THR A 354 -9.12 11.27 6.36
CA THR A 354 -9.49 11.11 4.96
C THR A 354 -9.36 9.66 4.48
N HIS A 355 -8.27 9.00 4.84
CA HIS A 355 -7.91 7.68 4.31
C HIS A 355 -8.17 6.53 5.29
N GLY A 356 -8.38 6.82 6.56
CA GLY A 356 -8.50 5.82 7.61
C GLY A 356 -7.15 5.24 8.08
N PRO A 357 -7.19 4.22 8.94
CA PRO A 357 -5.99 3.52 9.40
C PRO A 357 -5.20 2.94 8.22
N VAL A 358 -3.88 3.11 8.22
CA VAL A 358 -3.02 2.69 7.10
C VAL A 358 -3.10 1.19 6.76
N THR A 359 -3.45 0.37 7.75
CA THR A 359 -3.67 -1.08 7.58
C THR A 359 -4.98 -1.46 6.89
N HIS A 360 -5.90 -0.52 6.75
CA HIS A 360 -7.24 -0.72 6.20
C HIS A 360 -7.61 0.31 5.12
N VAL A 361 -6.62 0.82 4.42
CA VAL A 361 -6.86 1.77 3.32
C VAL A 361 -7.56 1.04 2.18
N GLU A 362 -8.81 1.40 1.94
CA GLU A 362 -9.61 0.83 0.85
C GLU A 362 -9.31 1.55 -0.48
N PRO A 363 -9.37 0.83 -1.62
CA PRO A 363 -9.31 1.47 -2.91
C PRO A 363 -10.50 2.46 -3.05
N PRO A 364 -10.28 3.63 -3.65
CA PRO A 364 -11.34 4.59 -3.85
C PRO A 364 -12.49 3.94 -4.66
N PRO A 365 -13.75 4.18 -4.29
CA PRO A 365 -14.89 3.63 -5.03
C PRO A 365 -14.85 4.12 -6.49
N PRO A 366 -15.32 3.32 -7.46
CA PRO A 366 -15.35 3.72 -8.86
C PRO A 366 -16.14 5.02 -9.02
N PRO A 367 -15.77 5.90 -9.97
CA PRO A 367 -16.45 7.15 -10.22
C PRO A 367 -17.93 6.87 -10.51
N ARG A 368 -18.83 7.51 -9.77
CA ARG A 368 -20.26 7.54 -10.12
C ARG A 368 -20.45 8.62 -11.18
N GLU A 369 -21.09 8.31 -12.29
CA GLU A 369 -21.49 9.30 -13.25
C GLU A 369 -22.42 10.33 -12.57
N GLY A 370 -22.01 11.60 -12.51
CA GLY A 370 -22.85 12.75 -12.11
C GLY A 370 -22.89 13.12 -10.63
N GLY A 371 -22.02 12.62 -9.76
CA GLY A 371 -22.01 12.94 -8.33
C GLY A 371 -20.82 13.82 -7.88
N ASN A 372 -21.10 14.97 -7.24
CA ASN A 372 -20.12 15.64 -6.40
C ASN A 372 -19.78 14.72 -5.21
N ARG A 373 -18.49 14.40 -5.01
CA ARG A 373 -18.03 13.74 -3.79
C ARG A 373 -17.99 14.78 -2.67
N GLU A 374 -18.93 14.72 -1.76
CA GLU A 374 -18.66 15.21 -0.41
C GLU A 374 -17.67 14.23 0.21
N ASN A 375 -16.49 14.73 0.61
CA ASN A 375 -15.51 13.96 1.39
C ASN A 375 -16.11 13.74 2.78
N ALA A 376 -16.92 12.70 2.94
CA ALA A 376 -17.33 12.27 4.27
C ALA A 376 -16.13 11.57 4.92
N PRO A 377 -15.74 11.92 6.16
CA PRO A 377 -14.62 11.28 6.83
C PRO A 377 -14.87 9.79 6.97
N SER A 378 -13.83 8.98 6.68
CA SER A 378 -13.89 7.52 6.77
C SER A 378 -13.84 7.02 8.21
N VAL A 379 -13.46 7.87 9.16
CA VAL A 379 -13.30 7.56 10.58
C VAL A 379 -14.10 8.52 11.47
N LYS A 380 -14.35 8.09 12.70
CA LYS A 380 -14.91 8.90 13.80
C LYS A 380 -14.07 8.73 15.05
N GLU A 381 -14.02 9.75 15.87
CA GLU A 381 -13.36 9.73 17.17
C GLU A 381 -14.28 9.22 18.26
N CYS A 382 -13.76 8.42 19.17
CA CYS A 382 -14.48 7.99 20.37
C CYS A 382 -14.54 9.15 21.38
N PRO A 383 -15.73 9.59 21.83
CA PRO A 383 -15.84 10.70 22.78
C PRO A 383 -15.36 10.34 24.20
N ASN A 384 -15.07 9.06 24.47
CA ASN A 384 -14.64 8.61 25.79
C ASN A 384 -13.12 8.42 25.90
N CYS A 385 -12.47 7.91 24.83
CA CYS A 385 -11.02 7.60 24.87
C CYS A 385 -10.25 8.20 23.70
N HIS A 386 -10.92 8.97 22.83
CA HIS A 386 -10.34 9.64 21.66
C HIS A 386 -9.75 8.70 20.59
N ALA A 387 -10.03 7.39 20.67
CA ALA A 387 -9.63 6.42 19.65
C ALA A 387 -10.32 6.74 18.32
N LEU A 388 -9.56 6.68 17.21
CA LEU A 388 -10.09 6.78 15.86
C LEU A 388 -10.66 5.43 15.42
N LEU A 389 -11.92 5.42 15.03
CA LEU A 389 -12.68 4.22 14.67
C LEU A 389 -13.32 4.42 13.31
N TRP A 390 -13.63 3.34 12.63
CA TRP A 390 -14.45 3.39 11.42
C TRP A 390 -15.76 4.13 11.67
N LEU A 391 -16.19 4.99 10.74
CA LEU A 391 -17.43 5.76 10.86
C LEU A 391 -18.64 4.89 11.21
N ALA A 392 -18.66 3.65 10.72
CA ALA A 392 -19.74 2.69 10.96
C ALA A 392 -19.58 1.86 12.25
N ALA A 393 -18.49 2.01 13.03
CA ALA A 393 -18.34 1.30 14.29
C ALA A 393 -19.47 1.70 15.25
N THR A 394 -20.12 0.74 15.89
CA THR A 394 -21.21 0.97 16.84
C THR A 394 -20.74 0.89 18.30
N VAL A 395 -19.56 0.31 18.51
CA VAL A 395 -18.89 0.18 19.82
C VAL A 395 -17.44 0.57 19.63
N CYS A 396 -16.84 1.23 20.63
CA CYS A 396 -15.42 1.50 20.66
C CYS A 396 -14.66 0.26 21.14
N ASP A 397 -13.73 -0.24 20.33
CA ASP A 397 -12.97 -1.43 20.66
C ASP A 397 -11.97 -1.20 21.81
N ASP A 398 -11.52 0.04 22.01
CA ASP A 398 -10.56 0.37 23.06
C ASP A 398 -11.20 0.56 24.45
N CYS A 399 -12.40 1.15 24.53
CA CYS A 399 -13.02 1.48 25.82
C CYS A 399 -14.46 0.97 25.99
N GLY A 400 -15.02 0.28 24.99
CA GLY A 400 -16.38 -0.25 25.05
C GLY A 400 -17.50 0.79 24.89
N TYR A 401 -17.19 2.06 24.54
CA TYR A 401 -18.19 3.08 24.36
C TYR A 401 -19.16 2.74 23.22
N ILE A 402 -20.47 2.76 23.49
CA ILE A 402 -21.52 2.49 22.51
C ILE A 402 -21.95 3.80 21.85
N PHE A 403 -21.76 3.91 20.53
CA PHE A 403 -22.15 5.09 19.77
C PHE A 403 -23.66 5.14 19.55
N PRO A 404 -24.35 6.25 19.89
CA PRO A 404 -25.76 6.42 19.53
C PRO A 404 -25.92 6.53 18.00
N LYS A 405 -27.02 6.03 17.47
CA LYS A 405 -27.28 5.84 16.02
C LYS A 405 -27.29 7.11 15.14
N GLN A 406 -27.07 8.28 15.69
CA GLN A 406 -26.98 9.55 14.94
C GLN A 406 -25.86 10.42 15.47
N TYR A 407 -24.75 10.52 14.72
CA TYR A 407 -23.76 11.57 14.94
C TYR A 407 -23.29 12.19 13.62
N LYS A 408 -23.41 13.53 13.51
CA LYS A 408 -22.57 14.34 12.63
C LYS A 408 -21.32 14.70 13.45
N VAL A 409 -20.20 14.09 13.13
CA VAL A 409 -18.94 14.27 13.87
C VAL A 409 -18.16 15.44 13.29
N LYS A 410 -17.73 16.37 14.14
CA LYS A 410 -16.56 17.21 13.88
C LYS A 410 -15.36 16.42 14.35
N ALA A 411 -14.47 16.07 13.42
CA ALA A 411 -13.28 15.29 13.73
C ALA A 411 -12.25 16.18 14.43
N THR A 412 -11.76 15.69 15.57
CA THR A 412 -10.56 16.15 16.25
C THR A 412 -9.61 14.97 16.34
N ALA A 413 -8.34 15.16 15.99
CA ALA A 413 -7.37 14.06 16.00
C ALA A 413 -7.19 13.50 17.41
N GLY A 414 -7.36 12.19 17.54
CA GLY A 414 -7.22 11.46 18.80
C GLY A 414 -5.82 10.91 19.02
N SER A 415 -5.53 10.46 20.23
CA SER A 415 -4.28 9.77 20.61
C SER A 415 -4.24 8.29 20.21
N ALA A 416 -5.10 7.86 19.27
CA ALA A 416 -5.25 6.47 18.86
C ALA A 416 -4.10 6.00 17.97
N GLN A 417 -3.93 4.69 17.91
CA GLN A 417 -3.00 4.07 16.96
C GLN A 417 -3.46 4.36 15.53
N ILE A 418 -2.53 4.82 14.68
CA ILE A 418 -2.73 4.98 13.23
C ILE A 418 -2.94 3.61 12.54
N MET A 419 -2.60 2.54 13.24
CA MET A 419 -2.83 1.16 12.82
C MET A 419 -4.22 0.72 13.29
N GLY A 420 -5.03 0.20 12.36
CA GLY A 420 -6.30 -0.43 12.73
C GLY A 420 -6.05 -1.58 13.70
N LYS A 421 -6.91 -1.71 14.71
CA LYS A 421 -6.86 -2.86 15.61
C LYS A 421 -7.32 -4.09 14.83
N VAL A 422 -6.44 -5.06 14.66
CA VAL A 422 -6.83 -6.39 14.18
C VAL A 422 -7.21 -7.20 15.40
N GLU A 423 -8.47 -7.60 15.48
CA GLU A 423 -8.94 -8.52 16.49
C GLU A 423 -9.11 -9.90 15.86
N LEU A 424 -7.99 -10.61 15.68
CA LEU A 424 -8.00 -11.98 15.20
C LEU A 424 -8.50 -12.89 16.31
N ARG A 425 -9.66 -13.50 16.07
CA ARG A 425 -10.19 -14.57 16.92
C ARG A 425 -10.23 -15.87 16.13
N GLU A 426 -9.82 -16.94 16.78
CA GLU A 426 -9.96 -18.28 16.24
C GLU A 426 -11.32 -18.85 16.69
N HIS A 427 -12.09 -19.30 15.72
CA HIS A 427 -13.40 -19.89 15.94
C HIS A 427 -13.43 -21.31 15.42
N GLN A 428 -13.80 -22.24 16.31
CA GLN A 428 -14.09 -23.60 15.88
C GLN A 428 -15.44 -23.63 15.14
N VAL A 429 -15.42 -24.08 13.90
CA VAL A 429 -16.63 -24.19 13.07
C VAL A 429 -17.26 -25.55 13.28
N THR A 430 -18.55 -25.56 13.59
CA THR A 430 -19.32 -26.80 13.73
C THR A 430 -20.32 -27.00 12.62
N SER A 431 -20.76 -25.92 11.96
CA SER A 431 -21.69 -25.99 10.84
C SER A 431 -21.66 -24.71 10.00
N PHE A 432 -22.17 -24.82 8.80
CA PHE A 432 -22.33 -23.68 7.89
C PHE A 432 -23.62 -23.84 7.08
N LYS A 433 -24.06 -22.73 6.47
CA LYS A 433 -25.18 -22.73 5.53
C LYS A 433 -24.94 -21.70 4.45
N ALA A 434 -24.96 -22.12 3.20
CA ALA A 434 -24.93 -21.26 2.04
C ALA A 434 -26.33 -21.00 1.50
N VAL A 435 -26.62 -19.76 1.13
CA VAL A 435 -27.88 -19.34 0.49
C VAL A 435 -27.59 -18.31 -0.59
N VAL A 436 -28.40 -18.30 -1.64
CA VAL A 436 -28.31 -17.24 -2.66
C VAL A 436 -28.86 -15.94 -2.05
N HIS A 437 -28.03 -14.91 -2.03
CA HIS A 437 -28.35 -13.59 -1.49
C HIS A 437 -28.56 -12.59 -2.63
N ARG A 438 -29.75 -11.95 -2.64
CA ARG A 438 -30.15 -10.94 -3.63
C ARG A 438 -30.17 -9.56 -2.99
N LYS A 439 -29.55 -8.61 -3.66
CA LYS A 439 -29.57 -7.19 -3.28
C LYS A 439 -29.95 -6.36 -4.49
N GLN A 440 -30.82 -5.37 -4.32
CA GLN A 440 -31.21 -4.48 -5.42
C GLN A 440 -30.01 -3.87 -6.13
N ASN A 441 -30.01 -3.89 -7.46
CA ASN A 441 -28.99 -3.33 -8.35
C ASN A 441 -27.58 -3.96 -8.23
N THR A 442 -27.46 -5.18 -7.72
CA THR A 442 -26.19 -5.92 -7.71
C THR A 442 -26.41 -7.35 -8.20
N PRO A 443 -25.42 -7.98 -8.86
CA PRO A 443 -25.50 -9.40 -9.18
C PRO A 443 -25.74 -10.26 -7.95
N ASP A 444 -26.45 -11.37 -8.11
CA ASP A 444 -26.68 -12.33 -7.05
C ASP A 444 -25.32 -12.88 -6.53
N MET A 445 -25.22 -13.10 -5.22
CA MET A 445 -24.04 -13.62 -4.53
C MET A 445 -24.42 -14.78 -3.61
N ILE A 446 -23.46 -15.61 -3.24
CA ILE A 446 -23.68 -16.67 -2.24
C ILE A 446 -23.29 -16.11 -0.88
N LYS A 447 -24.22 -16.12 0.07
CA LYS A 447 -23.97 -15.81 1.47
C LYS A 447 -23.76 -17.10 2.23
N ILE A 448 -22.62 -17.23 2.91
CA ILE A 448 -22.31 -18.36 3.78
C ILE A 448 -22.32 -17.85 5.22
N THR A 449 -23.16 -18.45 6.05
CA THR A 449 -23.20 -18.19 7.49
C THR A 449 -22.46 -19.29 8.20
N TRP A 450 -21.34 -18.95 8.85
CA TRP A 450 -20.53 -19.85 9.65
C TRP A 450 -21.01 -19.88 11.10
N LYS A 451 -21.01 -21.06 11.73
CA LYS A 451 -21.51 -21.23 13.09
C LYS A 451 -20.57 -22.07 13.96
N SER A 452 -20.53 -21.72 15.25
CA SER A 452 -19.99 -22.53 16.34
C SER A 452 -21.14 -22.93 17.27
N GLY A 453 -21.55 -24.18 17.24
CA GLY A 453 -22.77 -24.63 17.88
C GLY A 453 -23.99 -23.93 17.30
N LEU A 454 -24.78 -23.27 18.14
CA LEU A 454 -25.98 -22.51 17.74
C LEU A 454 -25.68 -21.04 17.38
N LEU A 455 -24.48 -20.54 17.67
CA LEU A 455 -24.14 -19.13 17.49
C LEU A 455 -23.47 -18.88 16.13
N PRO A 456 -23.91 -17.84 15.40
CA PRO A 456 -23.21 -17.42 14.18
C PRO A 456 -21.85 -16.79 14.54
N ILE A 457 -20.80 -17.16 13.79
CA ILE A 457 -19.46 -16.56 13.87
C ILE A 457 -19.42 -15.32 13.01
N CYS A 458 -19.68 -15.49 11.72
CA CYS A 458 -19.70 -14.41 10.72
C CYS A 458 -20.46 -14.85 9.46
N ASP A 459 -20.78 -13.86 8.63
CA ASP A 459 -21.31 -14.05 7.29
C ASP A 459 -20.21 -13.75 6.26
N GLN A 460 -20.02 -14.64 5.30
CA GLN A 460 -19.13 -14.47 4.17
C GLN A 460 -19.94 -14.35 2.88
N TYR A 461 -19.56 -13.41 2.01
CA TYR A 461 -20.24 -13.21 0.73
C TYR A 461 -19.30 -13.58 -0.42
N LEU A 462 -19.72 -14.56 -1.23
CA LEU A 462 -19.00 -14.97 -2.44
C LEU A 462 -19.65 -14.31 -3.66
N CYS A 463 -18.93 -13.38 -4.25
CA CYS A 463 -19.36 -12.57 -5.38
C CYS A 463 -19.06 -13.26 -6.73
N ILE A 464 -19.48 -14.52 -6.91
CA ILE A 464 -19.12 -15.35 -8.08
C ILE A 464 -19.64 -14.73 -9.39
N ASN A 465 -20.83 -14.12 -9.37
CA ASN A 465 -21.46 -13.51 -10.54
C ASN A 465 -21.08 -12.04 -10.75
N HIS A 466 -20.19 -11.49 -9.93
CA HIS A 466 -19.67 -10.14 -10.09
C HIS A 466 -18.56 -10.10 -11.15
N GLN A 467 -17.99 -8.91 -11.36
CA GLN A 467 -16.82 -8.70 -12.23
C GLN A 467 -15.61 -8.23 -11.41
N GLY A 468 -14.41 -8.37 -11.98
CA GLY A 468 -13.18 -7.90 -11.38
C GLY A 468 -12.76 -8.67 -10.12
N TYR A 469 -12.10 -7.98 -9.20
CA TYR A 469 -11.47 -8.57 -8.00
C TYR A 469 -12.43 -9.36 -7.10
N ALA A 470 -13.65 -8.87 -6.90
CA ALA A 470 -14.63 -9.55 -6.06
C ALA A 470 -14.98 -10.96 -6.59
N ARG A 471 -15.13 -11.09 -7.92
CA ARG A 471 -15.33 -12.39 -8.55
C ARG A 471 -14.10 -13.28 -8.39
N GLN A 472 -12.93 -12.75 -8.65
CA GLN A 472 -11.68 -13.48 -8.59
C GLN A 472 -11.45 -14.08 -7.21
N LYS A 473 -11.56 -13.27 -6.16
CA LYS A 473 -11.45 -13.72 -4.75
C LYS A 473 -12.52 -14.77 -4.41
N ALA A 474 -13.74 -14.59 -4.92
CA ALA A 474 -14.82 -15.56 -4.72
C ALA A 474 -14.54 -16.89 -5.43
N VAL A 475 -14.02 -16.86 -6.66
CA VAL A 475 -13.65 -18.05 -7.43
C VAL A 475 -12.49 -18.80 -6.78
N GLU A 476 -11.44 -18.10 -6.36
CA GLU A 476 -10.30 -18.69 -5.64
C GLU A 476 -10.76 -19.40 -4.36
N TRP A 477 -11.58 -18.71 -3.58
CA TRP A 477 -12.14 -19.27 -2.37
C TRP A 477 -13.00 -20.51 -2.65
N PHE A 478 -13.87 -20.43 -3.65
CA PHE A 478 -14.73 -21.54 -4.07
C PHE A 478 -13.89 -22.74 -4.52
N CYS A 479 -12.89 -22.53 -5.38
CA CYS A 479 -12.00 -23.57 -5.85
C CYS A 479 -11.19 -24.22 -4.72
N ARG A 480 -10.65 -23.39 -3.81
CA ARG A 480 -9.86 -23.88 -2.68
C ARG A 480 -10.67 -24.79 -1.75
N TRP A 481 -11.96 -24.48 -1.57
CA TRP A 481 -12.81 -25.28 -0.69
C TRP A 481 -13.47 -26.47 -1.38
N THR A 482 -14.03 -26.28 -2.57
CA THR A 482 -14.77 -27.31 -3.28
C THR A 482 -13.90 -28.20 -4.17
N GLY A 483 -12.66 -27.79 -4.46
CA GLY A 483 -11.78 -28.44 -5.43
C GLY A 483 -12.23 -28.31 -6.89
N ARG A 484 -13.21 -27.44 -7.20
CA ARG A 484 -13.82 -27.27 -8.53
C ARG A 484 -13.96 -25.80 -8.89
N LEU A 485 -14.01 -25.50 -10.18
CA LEU A 485 -14.41 -24.18 -10.67
C LEU A 485 -15.92 -23.98 -10.49
N PRO A 486 -16.40 -22.73 -10.26
CA PRO A 486 -17.82 -22.42 -10.28
C PRO A 486 -18.46 -22.80 -11.62
N SER A 487 -19.69 -23.31 -11.56
CA SER A 487 -20.44 -23.78 -12.72
C SER A 487 -20.96 -22.67 -13.64
N GLY A 488 -21.04 -21.43 -13.11
CA GLY A 488 -21.72 -20.32 -13.75
C GLY A 488 -23.21 -20.20 -13.40
N ASP A 489 -23.77 -21.23 -12.75
CA ASP A 489 -25.12 -21.19 -12.16
C ASP A 489 -24.99 -21.05 -10.64
N ILE A 490 -25.41 -19.90 -10.10
CA ILE A 490 -25.24 -19.56 -8.68
C ILE A 490 -26.01 -20.51 -7.75
N HIS A 491 -27.13 -21.10 -8.21
CA HIS A 491 -27.90 -22.06 -7.44
C HIS A 491 -27.16 -23.38 -7.31
N LEU A 492 -26.58 -23.86 -8.41
CA LEU A 492 -25.80 -25.08 -8.44
C LEU A 492 -24.50 -24.92 -7.64
N ASP A 493 -23.87 -23.75 -7.72
CA ASP A 493 -22.67 -23.44 -6.94
C ASP A 493 -22.99 -23.36 -5.43
N CYS A 494 -24.15 -22.80 -5.07
CA CYS A 494 -24.66 -22.78 -3.70
C CYS A 494 -24.94 -24.19 -3.15
N GLU A 495 -25.54 -25.06 -3.97
CA GLU A 495 -25.76 -26.48 -3.64
C GLU A 495 -24.42 -27.22 -3.49
N THR A 496 -23.47 -26.95 -4.36
CA THR A 496 -22.12 -27.53 -4.28
C THR A 496 -21.49 -27.23 -2.93
N ILE A 497 -21.56 -25.98 -2.46
CA ILE A 497 -21.06 -25.59 -1.14
C ILE A 497 -21.81 -26.34 -0.03
N ASN A 498 -23.14 -26.37 -0.05
CA ASN A 498 -23.94 -27.02 0.98
C ASN A 498 -23.74 -28.56 1.07
N ASN A 499 -23.28 -29.16 -0.03
CA ASN A 499 -23.00 -30.59 -0.10
C ASN A 499 -21.55 -30.96 0.30
N MET A 500 -20.74 -29.99 0.72
CA MET A 500 -19.40 -30.29 1.25
C MET A 500 -19.52 -31.06 2.56
N PRO A 501 -18.78 -32.19 2.71
CA PRO A 501 -18.99 -33.14 3.81
C PRO A 501 -18.60 -32.56 5.17
N GLU A 502 -17.61 -31.66 5.23
CA GLU A 502 -17.14 -31.07 6.48
C GLU A 502 -16.81 -29.59 6.29
N PRO A 503 -17.13 -28.74 7.29
CA PRO A 503 -16.64 -27.35 7.31
C PRO A 503 -15.15 -27.33 7.63
N PRO A 504 -14.43 -26.22 7.31
CA PRO A 504 -13.10 -26.01 7.86
C PRO A 504 -13.14 -26.07 9.39
N VAL A 505 -12.14 -26.70 10.00
CA VAL A 505 -12.13 -26.96 11.45
C VAL A 505 -11.99 -25.67 12.25
N LEU A 506 -11.21 -24.71 11.73
CA LEU A 506 -10.90 -23.46 12.40
C LEU A 506 -10.97 -22.28 11.43
N LEU A 507 -11.67 -21.21 11.81
CA LEU A 507 -11.64 -19.94 11.11
C LEU A 507 -10.88 -18.91 11.94
N ARG A 508 -9.92 -18.23 11.33
CA ARG A 508 -9.37 -16.98 11.84
C ARG A 508 -10.16 -15.82 11.27
N VAL A 509 -10.91 -15.15 12.14
CA VAL A 509 -11.79 -14.03 11.78
C VAL A 509 -11.25 -12.75 12.38
N ASP A 510 -11.04 -11.76 11.54
CA ASP A 510 -10.71 -10.41 11.96
C ASP A 510 -12.00 -9.65 12.27
N HIS A 511 -12.17 -9.28 13.52
CA HIS A 511 -13.30 -8.49 14.02
C HIS A 511 -13.01 -6.99 14.11
N GLY A 512 -11.78 -6.56 13.80
CA GLY A 512 -11.36 -5.15 13.89
C GLY A 512 -11.89 -4.24 12.77
N GLY A 513 -12.47 -4.81 11.71
CA GLY A 513 -13.04 -4.07 10.57
C GLY A 513 -14.54 -3.80 10.70
N LYS A 514 -15.08 -3.07 9.72
CA LYS A 514 -16.52 -2.77 9.59
C LYS A 514 -17.40 -4.02 9.58
N TYR A 515 -16.88 -5.10 9.02
CA TYR A 515 -17.50 -6.43 8.98
C TYR A 515 -16.43 -7.46 9.35
N PRO A 516 -16.80 -8.53 10.09
CA PRO A 516 -15.87 -9.62 10.34
C PRO A 516 -15.36 -10.22 9.02
N GLU A 517 -14.04 -10.29 8.86
CA GLU A 517 -13.41 -10.88 7.68
C GLU A 517 -12.68 -12.16 8.03
N ILE A 518 -12.93 -13.21 7.24
CA ILE A 518 -12.18 -14.46 7.36
C ILE A 518 -10.79 -14.23 6.74
N ARG A 519 -9.76 -14.27 7.59
CA ARG A 519 -8.36 -14.10 7.16
C ARG A 519 -7.71 -15.42 6.79
N ASN A 520 -8.04 -16.48 7.49
CA ASN A 520 -7.52 -17.81 7.20
C ASN A 520 -8.48 -18.90 7.73
N TRP A 521 -8.31 -20.12 7.23
CA TRP A 521 -9.04 -21.32 7.65
C TRP A 521 -8.13 -22.54 7.51
N ILE A 522 -8.25 -23.49 8.46
CA ILE A 522 -7.46 -24.70 8.58
C ILE A 522 -8.41 -25.91 8.59
#